data_1f882606dcd50ac4d4d95d80a041347c
#
_entry.id   1f882606dcd50ac4d4d95d80a041347c
#
_cell.length_a   1.000
_cell.length_b   1.000
_cell.length_c   1.000
_cell.angle_alpha   90.00
_cell.angle_beta   90.00
_cell.angle_gamma   90.00
#
_symmetry.space_group_name_H-M   'P 1'
#
loop_
_entity.id
_entity.type
_entity.pdbx_description
1 polymer ?
#
loop_
_entity_poly.entity_id
_entity_poly.type
_entity_poly.pdbx_seq_one_letter_code
_entity_poly.pdbx_strand_id
1 'polypeptide(L)'
;MTESKYTGVFAFEGDWHRNLRNMSSMRPTLETLRDIFGADGLKFSHRRIGTADELEYYVDKWLSEEPGESYDDYRVGYFAFHGEQGLISPGGGDVSLDDLAGWINGRAQGRTLYFASCSTLDLETETIKDFLRSTGARAVVGSTKSVFNLELAAFDLLLLDSLAYYHRRPHAADNYLRSPKRPHFQAFVEELGLIIITPSSKP
;
A
#
# COMPACT_ATOMS: atom_id res chain seq x y z
N MET A 1 2.58 -11.43 -26.64
CA MET A 1 2.80 -10.29 -25.74
C MET A 1 3.51 -10.85 -24.52
N THR A 2 4.73 -10.43 -24.24
CA THR A 2 5.44 -10.78 -22.99
C THR A 2 4.68 -10.14 -21.82
N GLU A 3 4.24 -10.96 -20.86
CA GLU A 3 3.58 -10.50 -19.65
C GLU A 3 4.50 -9.49 -18.93
N SER A 4 3.98 -8.31 -18.60
CA SER A 4 4.77 -7.28 -17.91
C SER A 4 5.31 -7.87 -16.60
N LYS A 5 6.58 -7.61 -16.33
CA LYS A 5 7.25 -8.06 -15.10
C LYS A 5 6.75 -7.31 -13.87
N TYR A 6 6.26 -6.08 -14.07
CA TYR A 6 5.68 -5.22 -13.04
C TYR A 6 4.16 -5.30 -13.05
N THR A 7 3.56 -5.28 -11.87
CA THR A 7 2.13 -5.01 -11.72
C THR A 7 1.88 -3.51 -11.56
N GLY A 8 0.63 -3.08 -11.74
CA GLY A 8 0.21 -1.73 -11.45
C GLY A 8 -0.01 -1.48 -9.95
N VAL A 9 -0.01 -0.19 -9.59
CA VAL A 9 -0.36 0.34 -8.27
C VAL A 9 -1.70 1.08 -8.37
N PHE A 10 -2.69 0.70 -7.54
CA PHE A 10 -3.89 1.50 -7.34
C PHE A 10 -3.71 2.30 -6.05
N ALA A 11 -3.59 3.62 -6.19
CA ALA A 11 -3.26 4.52 -5.09
C ALA A 11 -4.50 5.28 -4.62
N PHE A 12 -4.77 5.15 -3.34
CA PHE A 12 -5.77 5.88 -2.57
C PHE A 12 -5.03 6.87 -1.69
N GLU A 13 -5.26 8.17 -1.86
CA GLU A 13 -4.55 9.20 -1.12
C GLU A 13 -5.54 10.15 -0.43
N GLY A 14 -5.41 10.29 0.89
CA GLY A 14 -6.19 11.19 1.70
C GLY A 14 -5.74 12.65 1.64
N ASP A 15 -6.47 13.49 2.37
CA ASP A 15 -6.07 14.87 2.56
C ASP A 15 -5.02 14.97 3.68
N TRP A 16 -3.80 15.38 3.31
CA TRP A 16 -2.68 15.53 4.25
C TRP A 16 -2.82 16.74 5.18
N HIS A 17 -3.65 17.71 4.82
CA HIS A 17 -3.80 18.95 5.57
C HIS A 17 -5.24 19.41 5.57
N ARG A 18 -5.71 19.93 6.71
CA ARG A 18 -7.01 20.63 6.81
C ARG A 18 -7.04 21.93 5.98
N ASN A 19 -5.88 22.48 5.67
CA ASN A 19 -5.76 23.69 4.86
C ASN A 19 -5.75 23.34 3.39
N LEU A 20 -6.82 23.62 2.68
CA LEU A 20 -6.99 23.35 1.24
C LEU A 20 -5.98 24.06 0.33
N ARG A 21 -5.20 25.03 0.84
CA ARG A 21 -4.09 25.64 0.10
C ARG A 21 -2.84 24.78 0.07
N ASN A 22 -2.75 23.78 0.96
CA ASN A 22 -1.63 22.85 0.96
C ASN A 22 -1.97 21.65 0.05
N MET A 23 -1.27 21.59 -1.07
CA MET A 23 -1.48 20.60 -2.14
C MET A 23 -0.51 19.41 -2.03
N SER A 24 -0.03 19.09 -0.82
CA SER A 24 0.84 17.92 -0.63
C SER A 24 0.22 16.66 -1.23
N SER A 25 1.02 15.86 -1.93
CA SER A 25 0.56 14.63 -2.58
C SER A 25 1.69 13.64 -2.77
N MET A 26 1.37 12.35 -2.68
CA MET A 26 2.26 11.23 -3.02
C MET A 26 2.26 10.93 -4.53
N ARG A 27 1.40 11.56 -5.31
CA ARG A 27 1.35 11.39 -6.76
C ARG A 27 2.69 11.63 -7.47
N PRO A 28 3.51 12.66 -7.13
CA PRO A 28 4.83 12.86 -7.74
C PRO A 28 5.77 11.66 -7.56
N THR A 29 5.68 10.93 -6.42
CA THR A 29 6.45 9.70 -6.20
C THR A 29 6.06 8.61 -7.21
N LEU A 30 4.78 8.42 -7.46
CA LEU A 30 4.26 7.47 -8.45
C LEU A 30 4.64 7.87 -9.89
N GLU A 31 4.56 9.16 -10.22
CA GLU A 31 4.99 9.71 -11.51
C GLU A 31 6.49 9.49 -11.73
N THR A 32 7.31 9.71 -10.71
CA THR A 32 8.76 9.47 -10.75
C THR A 32 9.06 8.00 -11.05
N LEU A 33 8.38 7.05 -10.37
CA LEU A 33 8.55 5.62 -10.64
C LEU A 33 8.16 5.24 -12.07
N ARG A 34 7.04 5.76 -12.56
CA ARG A 34 6.62 5.54 -13.96
C ARG A 34 7.68 6.07 -14.94
N ASP A 35 8.17 7.29 -14.71
CA ASP A 35 9.03 7.98 -15.66
C ASP A 35 10.47 7.42 -15.68
N ILE A 36 10.96 6.90 -14.53
CA ILE A 36 12.28 6.22 -14.47
C ILE A 36 12.31 4.97 -15.35
N PHE A 37 11.23 4.19 -15.38
CA PHE A 37 11.19 2.91 -16.09
C PHE A 37 10.53 2.99 -17.48
N GLY A 38 9.95 4.12 -17.84
CA GLY A 38 9.32 4.33 -19.16
C GLY A 38 8.15 3.37 -19.41
N ALA A 39 8.00 2.93 -20.66
CA ALA A 39 6.87 2.09 -21.08
C ALA A 39 6.79 0.71 -20.39
N ASP A 40 7.92 0.17 -19.94
CA ASP A 40 8.02 -1.10 -19.22
C ASP A 40 7.91 -0.91 -17.69
N GLY A 41 7.69 0.32 -17.25
CA GLY A 41 7.70 0.71 -15.87
C GLY A 41 6.39 0.50 -15.13
N LEU A 42 6.39 1.01 -13.91
CA LEU A 42 5.26 0.95 -13.02
C LEU A 42 4.09 1.79 -13.57
N LYS A 43 2.97 1.14 -13.87
CA LYS A 43 1.72 1.85 -14.12
C LYS A 43 0.99 2.10 -12.81
N PHE A 44 0.24 3.20 -12.75
CA PHE A 44 -0.58 3.49 -11.58
C PHE A 44 -1.92 4.14 -11.93
N SER A 45 -2.89 3.94 -11.05
CA SER A 45 -4.13 4.70 -10.97
C SER A 45 -4.13 5.43 -9.64
N HIS A 46 -4.43 6.73 -9.61
CA HIS A 46 -4.38 7.55 -8.40
C HIS A 46 -5.72 8.23 -8.16
N ARG A 47 -6.22 8.15 -6.94
CA ARG A 47 -7.47 8.78 -6.48
C ARG A 47 -7.23 9.57 -5.20
N ARG A 48 -7.68 10.83 -5.19
CA ARG A 48 -7.81 11.61 -3.96
C ARG A 48 -9.09 11.19 -3.27
N ILE A 49 -9.01 11.00 -1.96
CA ILE A 49 -10.08 10.45 -1.12
C ILE A 49 -10.29 11.39 0.06
N GLY A 50 -11.43 12.04 0.12
CA GLY A 50 -11.77 12.98 1.19
C GLY A 50 -12.65 12.38 2.28
N THR A 51 -13.32 11.24 2.01
CA THR A 51 -14.28 10.62 2.94
C THR A 51 -14.18 9.10 2.97
N ALA A 52 -14.73 8.48 4.01
CA ALA A 52 -14.84 7.03 4.12
C ALA A 52 -15.66 6.42 2.96
N ASP A 53 -16.79 7.05 2.60
CA ASP A 53 -17.66 6.58 1.53
C ASP A 53 -16.95 6.60 0.16
N GLU A 54 -16.12 7.61 -0.11
CA GLU A 54 -15.30 7.64 -1.31
C GLU A 54 -14.25 6.53 -1.31
N LEU A 55 -13.64 6.24 -0.15
CA LEU A 55 -12.69 5.14 -0.03
C LEU A 55 -13.37 3.80 -0.31
N GLU A 56 -14.51 3.54 0.31
CA GLU A 56 -15.31 2.34 0.07
C GLU A 56 -15.64 2.19 -1.43
N TYR A 57 -16.16 3.24 -2.05
CA TYR A 57 -16.49 3.25 -3.47
C TYR A 57 -15.29 2.89 -4.36
N TYR A 58 -14.12 3.51 -4.14
CA TYR A 58 -12.94 3.23 -4.97
C TYR A 58 -12.27 1.90 -4.66
N VAL A 59 -12.36 1.40 -3.43
CA VAL A 59 -11.95 0.03 -3.07
C VAL A 59 -12.82 -0.98 -3.83
N ASP A 60 -14.14 -0.75 -3.87
CA ASP A 60 -15.07 -1.59 -4.62
C ASP A 60 -14.74 -1.57 -6.12
N LYS A 61 -14.51 -0.40 -6.72
CA LYS A 61 -14.09 -0.29 -8.13
C LYS A 61 -12.76 -0.98 -8.41
N TRP A 62 -11.76 -0.84 -7.54
CA TRP A 62 -10.47 -1.52 -7.70
C TRP A 62 -10.58 -3.04 -7.65
N LEU A 63 -11.52 -3.56 -6.85
CA LEU A 63 -11.74 -4.99 -6.66
C LEU A 63 -12.88 -5.54 -7.54
N SER A 64 -13.46 -4.71 -8.42
CA SER A 64 -14.53 -5.13 -9.31
C SER A 64 -14.05 -6.20 -10.29
N GLU A 65 -14.87 -7.22 -10.48
CA GLU A 65 -14.70 -8.27 -11.50
C GLU A 65 -15.57 -8.02 -12.75
N GLU A 66 -16.20 -6.85 -12.84
CA GLU A 66 -17.05 -6.50 -13.98
C GLU A 66 -16.25 -6.42 -15.28
N PRO A 67 -16.72 -7.05 -16.38
CA PRO A 67 -16.05 -7.00 -17.67
C PRO A 67 -15.88 -5.55 -18.17
N GLY A 68 -14.63 -5.18 -18.49
CA GLY A 68 -14.27 -3.84 -18.97
C GLY A 68 -13.90 -2.83 -17.88
N GLU A 69 -14.10 -3.16 -16.61
CA GLU A 69 -13.71 -2.35 -15.45
C GLU A 69 -12.65 -3.04 -14.57
N SER A 70 -12.04 -4.13 -15.02
CA SER A 70 -11.09 -4.90 -14.22
C SER A 70 -9.77 -4.17 -14.03
N TYR A 71 -9.32 -4.14 -12.77
CA TYR A 71 -7.99 -3.70 -12.33
C TYR A 71 -7.11 -4.88 -11.91
N ASP A 72 -7.25 -6.05 -12.54
CA ASP A 72 -6.52 -7.27 -12.17
C ASP A 72 -5.02 -7.15 -12.31
N ASP A 73 -4.57 -6.26 -13.17
CA ASP A 73 -3.17 -5.95 -13.36
C ASP A 73 -2.64 -4.83 -12.44
N TYR A 74 -3.46 -4.33 -11.49
CA TYR A 74 -3.12 -3.42 -10.40
C TYR A 74 -3.14 -4.19 -9.07
N ARG A 75 -2.07 -4.95 -8.80
CA ARG A 75 -2.03 -5.89 -7.65
C ARG A 75 -1.48 -5.28 -6.37
N VAL A 76 -1.09 -4.01 -6.38
CA VAL A 76 -0.70 -3.27 -5.18
C VAL A 76 -1.72 -2.18 -4.91
N GLY A 77 -2.45 -2.27 -3.81
CA GLY A 77 -3.26 -1.19 -3.25
C GLY A 77 -2.39 -0.36 -2.33
N TYR A 78 -2.15 0.90 -2.67
CA TYR A 78 -1.34 1.84 -1.93
C TYR A 78 -2.25 2.82 -1.19
N PHE A 79 -2.32 2.69 0.14
CA PHE A 79 -3.19 3.46 1.04
C PHE A 79 -2.36 4.54 1.72
N ALA A 80 -2.31 5.73 1.13
CA ALA A 80 -1.53 6.88 1.59
C ALA A 80 -2.42 7.85 2.37
N PHE A 81 -2.48 7.71 3.67
CA PHE A 81 -3.34 8.44 4.59
C PHE A 81 -2.59 8.86 5.85
N HIS A 82 -3.15 9.79 6.62
CA HIS A 82 -2.83 9.80 8.04
C HIS A 82 -3.27 8.48 8.66
N GLY A 83 -2.57 8.03 9.69
CA GLY A 83 -2.90 6.79 10.38
C GLY A 83 -2.46 6.79 11.81
N GLU A 84 -3.09 5.94 12.57
CA GLU A 84 -2.72 5.52 13.91
C GLU A 84 -3.12 4.05 14.08
N GLN A 85 -2.87 3.46 15.23
CA GLN A 85 -3.03 2.04 15.49
C GLN A 85 -4.39 1.48 15.00
N GLY A 86 -4.36 0.69 13.93
CA GLY A 86 -5.55 0.06 13.36
C GLY A 86 -6.48 0.96 12.56
N LEU A 87 -6.09 2.24 12.33
CA LEU A 87 -6.92 3.25 11.66
C LEU A 87 -6.18 3.91 10.50
N ILE A 88 -6.94 4.36 9.50
CA ILE A 88 -6.52 5.31 8.47
C ILE A 88 -7.51 6.45 8.39
N SER A 89 -7.07 7.68 8.08
CA SER A 89 -7.90 8.89 8.08
C SER A 89 -7.92 9.53 6.69
N PRO A 90 -8.97 9.31 5.89
CA PRO A 90 -9.13 9.95 4.57
C PRO A 90 -9.26 11.49 4.60
N GLY A 91 -9.70 12.06 5.74
CA GLY A 91 -9.92 13.50 5.92
C GLY A 91 -11.28 13.82 6.55
N GLY A 92 -12.34 13.17 6.13
CA GLY A 92 -13.70 13.33 6.66
C GLY A 92 -14.12 12.33 7.74
N GLY A 93 -13.18 11.62 8.34
CA GLY A 93 -13.41 10.61 9.37
C GLY A 93 -12.36 9.51 9.33
N ASP A 94 -12.34 8.66 10.34
CA ASP A 94 -11.43 7.53 10.44
C ASP A 94 -12.10 6.25 9.91
N VAL A 95 -11.29 5.38 9.33
CA VAL A 95 -11.68 4.06 8.83
C VAL A 95 -10.83 3.02 9.53
N SER A 96 -11.46 2.10 10.23
CA SER A 96 -10.76 0.99 10.88
C SER A 96 -10.33 -0.07 9.86
N LEU A 97 -9.34 -0.87 10.22
CA LEU A 97 -8.98 -2.05 9.42
C LEU A 97 -10.13 -3.06 9.35
N ASP A 98 -11.01 -3.11 10.36
CA ASP A 98 -12.20 -3.99 10.34
C ASP A 98 -13.24 -3.50 9.33
N ASP A 99 -13.50 -2.17 9.26
CA ASP A 99 -14.38 -1.60 8.23
C ASP A 99 -13.83 -1.89 6.83
N LEU A 100 -12.53 -1.62 6.64
CA LEU A 100 -11.84 -1.88 5.37
C LEU A 100 -11.87 -3.38 5.01
N ALA A 101 -11.70 -4.27 5.98
CA ALA A 101 -11.84 -5.72 5.77
C ALA A 101 -13.26 -6.11 5.34
N GLY A 102 -14.27 -5.49 5.95
CA GLY A 102 -15.67 -5.66 5.58
C GLY A 102 -15.95 -5.25 4.14
N TRP A 103 -15.44 -4.11 3.70
CA TRP A 103 -15.59 -3.65 2.32
C TRP A 103 -14.84 -4.54 1.31
N ILE A 104 -13.63 -4.97 1.64
CA ILE A 104 -12.83 -5.87 0.78
C ILE A 104 -13.46 -7.25 0.69
N ASN A 105 -13.92 -7.82 1.80
CA ASN A 105 -14.68 -9.06 1.90
C ASN A 105 -14.12 -10.22 1.04
N GLY A 106 -12.84 -10.56 1.26
CA GLY A 106 -12.18 -11.68 0.59
C GLY A 106 -11.76 -11.41 -0.88
N ARG A 107 -12.09 -10.26 -1.47
CA ARG A 107 -11.85 -9.93 -2.89
C ARG A 107 -10.41 -9.51 -3.22
N ALA A 108 -9.53 -9.32 -2.21
CA ALA A 108 -8.15 -8.91 -2.45
C ALA A 108 -7.20 -10.07 -2.82
N GLN A 109 -7.72 -11.18 -3.35
CA GLN A 109 -6.90 -12.33 -3.72
C GLN A 109 -5.79 -11.96 -4.71
N GLY A 110 -4.55 -12.36 -4.37
CA GLY A 110 -3.38 -12.08 -5.18
C GLY A 110 -2.87 -10.64 -5.11
N ARG A 111 -3.49 -9.77 -4.33
CA ARG A 111 -3.14 -8.36 -4.13
C ARG A 111 -2.34 -8.15 -2.84
N THR A 112 -1.53 -7.12 -2.81
CA THR A 112 -0.82 -6.63 -1.63
C THR A 112 -1.46 -5.32 -1.18
N LEU A 113 -1.77 -5.18 0.11
CA LEU A 113 -2.29 -3.97 0.72
C LEU A 113 -1.13 -3.26 1.41
N TYR A 114 -0.72 -2.11 0.90
CA TYR A 114 0.34 -1.30 1.47
C TYR A 114 -0.21 -0.03 2.13
N PHE A 115 -0.08 0.05 3.45
CA PHE A 115 -0.45 1.20 4.26
C PHE A 115 0.76 2.14 4.42
N ALA A 116 0.80 3.18 3.60
CA ALA A 116 1.75 4.28 3.69
C ALA A 116 1.19 5.32 4.67
N SER A 117 1.10 4.93 5.93
CA SER A 117 0.47 5.67 7.02
C SER A 117 1.21 5.39 8.33
N CYS A 118 1.17 6.38 9.25
CA CYS A 118 1.83 6.26 10.54
C CYS A 118 1.18 5.17 11.39
N SER A 119 1.99 4.26 11.97
CA SER A 119 1.59 3.32 13.03
C SER A 119 0.31 2.49 12.77
N THR A 120 -0.25 2.50 11.57
CA THR A 120 -1.49 1.76 11.27
C THR A 120 -1.35 0.26 11.54
N LEU A 121 -0.14 -0.28 11.33
CA LEU A 121 0.15 -1.68 11.60
C LEU A 121 0.88 -1.92 12.94
N ASP A 122 0.83 -0.97 13.87
CA ASP A 122 1.29 -1.18 15.26
C ASP A 122 0.27 -2.01 16.04
N LEU A 123 0.13 -3.26 15.63
CA LEU A 123 -0.84 -4.24 16.11
C LEU A 123 -0.16 -5.58 16.37
N GLU A 124 -0.80 -6.41 17.16
CA GLU A 124 -0.37 -7.80 17.31
C GLU A 124 -0.39 -8.53 15.96
N THR A 125 0.63 -9.35 15.71
CA THR A 125 0.78 -10.07 14.43
C THR A 125 -0.46 -10.89 14.08
N GLU A 126 -1.15 -11.49 15.06
CA GLU A 126 -2.35 -12.27 14.81
C GLU A 126 -3.52 -11.39 14.35
N THR A 127 -3.67 -10.18 14.88
CA THR A 127 -4.68 -9.21 14.40
C THR A 127 -4.45 -8.87 12.92
N ILE A 128 -3.19 -8.65 12.51
CA ILE A 128 -2.86 -8.38 11.10
C ILE A 128 -3.13 -9.63 10.23
N LYS A 129 -2.90 -10.83 10.75
CA LYS A 129 -3.23 -12.07 10.04
C LYS A 129 -4.75 -12.31 9.93
N ASP A 130 -5.54 -11.90 10.93
CA ASP A 130 -7.00 -11.92 10.86
C ASP A 130 -7.48 -10.99 9.76
N PHE A 131 -6.94 -9.78 9.68
CA PHE A 131 -7.19 -8.85 8.59
C PHE A 131 -6.79 -9.44 7.23
N LEU A 132 -5.63 -10.10 7.11
CA LEU A 132 -5.21 -10.82 5.90
C LEU A 132 -6.22 -11.89 5.50
N ARG A 133 -6.70 -12.69 6.46
CA ARG A 133 -7.69 -13.76 6.20
C ARG A 133 -9.01 -13.17 5.71
N SER A 134 -9.49 -12.12 6.37
CA SER A 134 -10.78 -11.47 6.05
C SER A 134 -10.75 -10.79 4.68
N THR A 135 -9.62 -10.18 4.30
CA THR A 135 -9.47 -9.51 3.00
C THR A 135 -9.12 -10.46 1.86
N GLY A 136 -8.56 -11.64 2.16
CA GLY A 136 -7.99 -12.54 1.16
C GLY A 136 -6.68 -12.04 0.55
N ALA A 137 -6.09 -10.97 1.06
CA ALA A 137 -4.89 -10.38 0.52
C ALA A 137 -3.68 -11.33 0.60
N ARG A 138 -2.75 -11.18 -0.34
CA ARG A 138 -1.50 -11.95 -0.38
C ARG A 138 -0.50 -11.47 0.66
N ALA A 139 -0.47 -10.17 0.91
CA ALA A 139 0.35 -9.55 1.93
C ALA A 139 -0.27 -8.25 2.42
N VAL A 140 0.06 -7.91 3.66
CA VAL A 140 -0.15 -6.59 4.25
C VAL A 140 1.23 -6.00 4.55
N VAL A 141 1.43 -4.76 4.15
CA VAL A 141 2.70 -4.03 4.27
C VAL A 141 2.42 -2.68 4.92
N GLY A 142 3.28 -2.22 5.80
CA GLY A 142 3.15 -0.90 6.40
C GLY A 142 4.12 -0.68 7.54
N SER A 143 3.99 0.47 8.20
CA SER A 143 4.83 0.88 9.32
C SER A 143 4.16 0.64 10.66
N THR A 144 4.96 0.22 11.66
CA THR A 144 4.56 0.18 13.08
C THR A 144 4.95 1.44 13.83
N LYS A 145 5.50 2.45 13.14
CA LYS A 145 5.99 3.70 13.74
C LYS A 145 5.40 4.91 13.03
N SER A 146 5.49 6.06 13.70
CA SER A 146 5.28 7.36 13.04
C SER A 146 6.45 7.67 12.12
N VAL A 147 6.15 8.15 10.91
CA VAL A 147 7.14 8.44 9.87
C VAL A 147 6.96 9.86 9.34
N PHE A 148 8.06 10.54 9.00
CA PHE A 148 7.99 11.84 8.36
C PHE A 148 7.72 11.70 6.86
N ASN A 149 6.92 12.60 6.31
CA ASN A 149 6.45 12.54 4.91
C ASN A 149 7.59 12.42 3.88
N LEU A 150 8.71 13.12 4.07
CA LEU A 150 9.82 13.08 3.12
C LEU A 150 10.57 11.75 3.17
N GLU A 151 10.80 11.21 4.37
CA GLU A 151 11.45 9.91 4.55
C GLU A 151 10.58 8.79 3.99
N LEU A 152 9.28 8.84 4.25
CA LEU A 152 8.31 7.91 3.68
C LEU A 152 8.32 7.99 2.15
N ALA A 153 8.23 9.18 1.56
CA ALA A 153 8.22 9.36 0.11
C ALA A 153 9.51 8.84 -0.55
N ALA A 154 10.67 9.05 0.07
CA ALA A 154 11.94 8.53 -0.43
C ALA A 154 11.99 6.99 -0.35
N PHE A 155 11.46 6.40 0.73
CA PHE A 155 11.40 4.96 0.88
C PHE A 155 10.34 4.31 -0.02
N ASP A 156 9.22 5.00 -0.25
CA ASP A 156 8.15 4.55 -1.15
C ASP A 156 8.65 4.30 -2.59
N LEU A 157 9.62 5.07 -3.07
CA LEU A 157 10.25 4.81 -4.37
C LEU A 157 10.85 3.40 -4.42
N LEU A 158 11.52 2.97 -3.36
CA LEU A 158 12.17 1.66 -3.28
C LEU A 158 11.17 0.54 -2.98
N LEU A 159 10.25 0.81 -2.07
CA LEU A 159 9.28 -0.18 -1.61
C LEU A 159 8.24 -0.49 -2.69
N LEU A 160 7.65 0.53 -3.32
CA LEU A 160 6.66 0.34 -4.39
C LEU A 160 7.27 -0.35 -5.61
N ASP A 161 8.51 0.00 -6.00
CA ASP A 161 9.26 -0.74 -7.02
C ASP A 161 9.38 -2.22 -6.65
N SER A 162 9.84 -2.50 -5.43
CA SER A 162 10.02 -3.87 -4.96
C SER A 162 8.70 -4.65 -4.89
N LEU A 163 7.63 -4.03 -4.36
CA LEU A 163 6.31 -4.67 -4.26
C LEU A 163 5.69 -4.93 -5.64
N ALA A 164 5.82 -3.99 -6.57
CA ALA A 164 5.30 -4.15 -7.92
C ALA A 164 6.06 -5.22 -8.70
N TYR A 165 7.38 -5.30 -8.53
CA TYR A 165 8.22 -6.31 -9.18
C TYR A 165 8.02 -7.71 -8.58
N TYR A 166 7.98 -7.82 -7.25
CA TYR A 166 7.82 -9.08 -6.53
C TYR A 166 6.36 -9.40 -6.17
N HIS A 167 5.37 -8.78 -6.85
CA HIS A 167 3.95 -8.89 -6.52
C HIS A 167 3.43 -10.31 -6.33
N ARG A 168 4.03 -11.31 -7.00
CA ARG A 168 3.69 -12.73 -6.85
C ARG A 168 4.35 -13.39 -5.63
N ARG A 169 5.38 -12.76 -5.06
CA ARG A 169 6.20 -13.28 -3.95
C ARG A 169 6.60 -12.14 -3.01
N PRO A 170 5.68 -11.57 -2.22
CA PRO A 170 5.96 -10.39 -1.38
C PRO A 170 7.13 -10.58 -0.40
N HIS A 171 7.34 -11.81 0.11
CA HIS A 171 8.51 -12.12 0.95
C HIS A 171 9.85 -11.92 0.21
N ALA A 172 9.86 -11.96 -1.12
CA ALA A 172 11.08 -11.66 -1.87
C ALA A 172 11.38 -10.16 -1.88
N ALA A 173 10.35 -9.29 -1.79
CA ALA A 173 10.55 -7.86 -1.56
C ALA A 173 11.17 -7.61 -0.19
N ASP A 174 10.67 -8.27 0.86
CA ASP A 174 11.23 -8.18 2.21
C ASP A 174 12.71 -8.61 2.24
N ASN A 175 13.02 -9.79 1.68
CA ASN A 175 14.39 -10.30 1.56
C ASN A 175 15.32 -9.37 0.76
N TYR A 176 14.78 -8.69 -0.26
CA TYR A 176 15.54 -7.73 -1.06
C TYR A 176 15.89 -6.48 -0.23
N LEU A 177 14.92 -5.93 0.50
CA LEU A 177 15.10 -4.72 1.31
C LEU A 177 15.97 -4.98 2.54
N ARG A 178 15.83 -6.15 3.19
CA ARG A 178 16.62 -6.54 4.38
C ARG A 178 17.93 -7.20 4.04
N SER A 179 18.34 -7.23 2.76
CA SER A 179 19.57 -7.89 2.36
C SER A 179 20.80 -7.25 3.01
N PRO A 180 21.71 -8.04 3.64
CA PRO A 180 22.98 -7.53 4.19
C PRO A 180 23.87 -6.85 3.14
N LYS A 181 23.61 -7.11 1.85
CA LYS A 181 24.29 -6.44 0.73
C LYS A 181 23.78 -5.01 0.49
N ARG A 182 22.75 -4.59 1.20
CA ARG A 182 22.09 -3.29 1.09
C ARG A 182 21.84 -2.67 2.47
N PRO A 183 22.90 -2.40 3.25
CA PRO A 183 22.76 -1.95 4.64
C PRO A 183 21.98 -0.63 4.78
N HIS A 184 22.00 0.24 3.78
CA HIS A 184 21.23 1.47 3.77
C HIS A 184 19.70 1.20 3.65
N PHE A 185 19.27 0.17 2.94
CA PHE A 185 17.84 -0.20 2.89
C PHE A 185 17.41 -0.83 4.21
N GLN A 186 18.26 -1.65 4.80
CA GLN A 186 18.00 -2.25 6.10
C GLN A 186 17.82 -1.17 7.18
N ALA A 187 18.66 -0.13 7.18
CA ALA A 187 18.51 0.99 8.10
C ALA A 187 17.14 1.70 7.96
N PHE A 188 16.68 1.96 6.73
CA PHE A 188 15.35 2.52 6.50
C PHE A 188 14.23 1.60 7.00
N VAL A 189 14.32 0.30 6.73
CA VAL A 189 13.34 -0.70 7.19
C VAL A 189 13.22 -0.70 8.72
N GLU A 190 14.33 -0.61 9.42
CA GLU A 190 14.39 -0.58 10.89
C GLU A 190 13.87 0.76 11.45
N GLU A 191 14.26 1.87 10.84
CA GLU A 191 13.85 3.22 11.23
C GLU A 191 12.33 3.40 11.11
N LEU A 192 11.77 2.99 9.97
CA LEU A 192 10.34 3.07 9.70
C LEU A 192 9.52 1.98 10.42
N GLY A 193 10.16 0.98 11.01
CA GLY A 193 9.45 -0.17 11.56
C GLY A 193 8.62 -0.91 10.51
N LEU A 194 9.16 -1.02 9.28
CA LEU A 194 8.46 -1.69 8.19
C LEU A 194 8.20 -3.15 8.49
N ILE A 195 6.97 -3.59 8.29
CA ILE A 195 6.59 -4.99 8.31
C ILE A 195 5.95 -5.41 6.99
N ILE A 196 6.22 -6.66 6.60
CA ILE A 196 5.58 -7.35 5.48
C ILE A 196 5.04 -8.67 6.01
N ILE A 197 3.74 -8.74 6.22
CA ILE A 197 3.05 -9.92 6.75
C ILE A 197 2.35 -10.66 5.62
N THR A 198 2.59 -11.96 5.55
CA THR A 198 1.93 -12.89 4.63
C THR A 198 1.22 -13.99 5.41
N PRO A 199 0.31 -14.78 4.82
CA PRO A 199 -0.33 -15.89 5.53
C PRO A 199 0.65 -16.91 6.13
N SER A 200 1.86 -17.01 5.59
CA SER A 200 2.93 -17.89 6.08
C SER A 200 3.92 -17.25 7.05
N SER A 201 3.77 -15.96 7.36
CA SER A 201 4.62 -15.28 8.33
C SER A 201 4.49 -15.92 9.70
N LYS A 202 5.64 -16.14 10.35
CA LYS A 202 5.64 -16.65 11.73
C LYS A 202 5.18 -15.54 12.70
N PRO A 203 4.57 -15.90 13.83
CA PRO A 203 4.21 -14.95 14.86
C PRO A 203 5.45 -14.27 15.47
#